data_da2d3deb249324ac62be16aa601f2ad1
#
_entry.id   da2d3deb249324ac62be16aa601f2ad1
#
_cell.length_a   1.000
_cell.length_b   1.000
_cell.length_c   1.000
_cell.angle_alpha   90.00
_cell.angle_beta   90.00
_cell.angle_gamma   90.00
#
_symmetry.space_group_name_H-M   'P 1'
#
loop_
_entity.id
_entity.type
_entity.pdbx_description
1 polymer ?
#
loop_
_entity_poly.entity_id
_entity_poly.type
_entity_poly.pdbx_seq_one_letter_code
_entity_poly.pdbx_strand_id
1 'polypeptide(L)'
;MMKLLFDRNSNFAILLAGILAIVIGVGVARFAFTSLLPYMLEDFLSLTYAGVLASFNFVGYLFGAIFSIFIKDINTKVKYFRIGMALSIASTLVLGLSTNETLWLVSRVVAGFGAAMLLIVGAAIVMVKLNFEDKTKAMGIHFTGIGIAITVSELISQFVLKYATWSDAWLTLSAFAFVISFYSLYILSFEKEQKQNAPKHKLSKSIFTPYVILLILAYFTEGVGFVVQGTFLPDIINSLEGLDGYGSVGWLVVGLAGIPSAILWTRLAHKYGSINIIIVAMALQALGILIPTFTTNVYLNLLSGALYGSTFIGLVALFMHLGGKLAGKNPVVLMGSMTAAYGIGQVGAPL
;
A
#
# COMPACT_ATOMS: atom_id res chain seq x y z
N MET A 1 -21.38 21.74 -3.88
CA MET A 1 -20.11 21.00 -3.83
C MET A 1 -19.37 21.20 -2.51
N MET A 2 -19.13 22.43 -2.03
CA MET A 2 -18.40 22.71 -0.78
C MET A 2 -19.06 22.10 0.47
N LYS A 3 -20.40 22.13 0.61
CA LYS A 3 -21.13 21.48 1.72
C LYS A 3 -20.91 19.95 1.76
N LEU A 4 -20.85 19.28 0.60
CA LEU A 4 -20.62 17.82 0.52
C LEU A 4 -19.20 17.42 0.93
N LEU A 5 -18.21 18.28 0.69
CA LEU A 5 -16.80 18.02 1.06
C LEU A 5 -16.58 18.05 2.58
N PHE A 6 -17.28 18.92 3.31
CA PHE A 6 -17.08 19.08 4.76
C PHE A 6 -18.17 18.42 5.61
N ASP A 7 -19.15 17.75 4.97
CA ASP A 7 -20.15 16.95 5.67
C ASP A 7 -19.55 15.60 6.09
N ARG A 8 -19.38 15.41 7.40
CA ARG A 8 -18.83 14.17 7.99
C ARG A 8 -19.67 12.92 7.74
N ASN A 9 -20.89 13.05 7.28
CA ASN A 9 -21.80 11.96 6.94
C ASN A 9 -21.89 11.70 5.43
N SER A 10 -21.27 12.55 4.61
CA SER A 10 -21.23 12.37 3.17
C SER A 10 -20.32 11.21 2.79
N ASN A 11 -20.85 10.24 2.05
CA ASN A 11 -20.06 9.13 1.53
C ASN A 11 -18.87 9.59 0.68
N PHE A 12 -19.04 10.70 -0.06
CA PHE A 12 -17.95 11.29 -0.84
C PHE A 12 -16.82 11.81 0.07
N ALA A 13 -17.16 12.57 1.12
CA ALA A 13 -16.17 13.10 2.06
C ALA A 13 -15.44 11.98 2.82
N ILE A 14 -16.17 10.94 3.23
CA ILE A 14 -15.60 9.77 3.92
C ILE A 14 -14.62 9.02 3.01
N LEU A 15 -15.00 8.76 1.76
CA LEU A 15 -14.12 8.09 0.79
C LEU A 15 -12.89 8.94 0.46
N LEU A 16 -13.06 10.23 0.23
CA LEU A 16 -11.97 11.16 -0.04
C LEU A 16 -10.99 11.20 1.15
N ALA A 17 -11.51 11.33 2.38
CA ALA A 17 -10.68 11.33 3.58
C ALA A 17 -9.90 10.01 3.76
N GLY A 18 -10.52 8.88 3.44
CA GLY A 18 -9.88 7.59 3.43
C GLY A 18 -8.79 7.46 2.35
N ILE A 19 -9.05 7.96 1.14
CA ILE A 19 -8.06 8.01 0.05
C ILE A 19 -6.87 8.89 0.45
N LEU A 20 -7.10 10.07 1.02
CA LEU A 20 -6.03 10.95 1.49
C LEU A 20 -5.20 10.30 2.62
N ALA A 21 -5.82 9.52 3.50
CA ALA A 21 -5.09 8.74 4.50
C ALA A 21 -4.19 7.66 3.85
N ILE A 22 -4.66 7.00 2.77
CA ILE A 22 -3.83 6.09 1.99
C ILE A 22 -2.69 6.84 1.31
N VAL A 23 -2.93 8.03 0.76
CA VAL A 23 -1.86 8.87 0.16
C VAL A 23 -0.77 9.15 1.19
N ILE A 24 -1.11 9.47 2.43
CA ILE A 24 -0.12 9.69 3.49
C ILE A 24 0.63 8.41 3.84
N GLY A 25 -0.08 7.33 4.18
CA GLY A 25 0.54 6.11 4.70
C GLY A 25 1.24 5.28 3.64
N VAL A 26 0.64 5.17 2.46
CA VAL A 26 1.13 4.31 1.38
C VAL A 26 1.97 5.10 0.38
N GLY A 27 1.50 6.27 -0.06
CA GLY A 27 2.25 7.13 -0.98
C GLY A 27 3.49 7.73 -0.31
N VAL A 28 3.26 8.60 0.67
CA VAL A 28 4.33 9.40 1.28
C VAL A 28 5.24 8.56 2.16
N ALA A 29 4.70 7.80 3.13
CA ALA A 29 5.54 7.08 4.10
C ALA A 29 6.17 5.79 3.55
N ARG A 30 5.66 5.24 2.44
CA ARG A 30 6.16 3.97 1.87
C ARG A 30 6.71 4.13 0.46
N PHE A 31 5.89 4.49 -0.53
CA PHE A 31 6.26 4.46 -1.95
C PHE A 31 7.07 5.66 -2.43
N ALA A 32 7.09 6.78 -1.70
CA ALA A 32 8.02 7.87 -1.99
C ALA A 32 9.49 7.43 -1.91
N PHE A 33 9.80 6.39 -1.11
CA PHE A 33 11.12 5.79 -1.08
C PHE A 33 11.53 5.22 -2.45
N THR A 34 10.61 4.54 -3.13
CA THR A 34 10.82 4.00 -4.48
C THR A 34 11.07 5.12 -5.49
N SER A 35 10.30 6.21 -5.41
CA SER A 35 10.45 7.40 -6.27
C SER A 35 11.81 8.09 -6.12
N LEU A 36 12.31 8.17 -4.87
CA LEU A 36 13.53 8.90 -4.53
C LEU A 36 14.79 8.01 -4.51
N LEU A 37 14.60 6.69 -4.57
CA LEU A 37 15.70 5.73 -4.42
C LEU A 37 16.86 5.97 -5.42
N PRO A 38 16.65 6.15 -6.74
CA PRO A 38 17.77 6.37 -7.66
C PRO A 38 18.65 7.55 -7.24
N TYR A 39 18.04 8.66 -6.87
CA TYR A 39 18.75 9.88 -6.46
C TYR A 39 19.52 9.73 -5.14
N MET A 40 19.03 8.90 -4.22
CA MET A 40 19.71 8.60 -2.95
C MET A 40 20.88 7.62 -3.16
N LEU A 41 20.76 6.70 -4.15
CA LEU A 41 21.84 5.78 -4.52
C LEU A 41 23.02 6.52 -5.16
N GLU A 42 22.77 7.61 -5.91
CA GLU A 42 23.82 8.45 -6.47
C GLU A 42 24.57 9.29 -5.44
N ASP A 43 23.95 9.58 -4.28
CA ASP A 43 24.53 10.49 -3.28
C ASP A 43 25.20 9.73 -2.11
N PHE A 44 24.43 8.97 -1.30
CA PHE A 44 24.95 8.41 -0.05
C PHE A 44 24.54 6.97 0.24
N LEU A 45 23.50 6.47 -0.42
CA LEU A 45 22.90 5.19 -0.09
C LEU A 45 23.50 4.06 -0.94
N SER A 46 23.86 2.93 -0.31
CA SER A 46 24.17 1.73 -1.08
C SER A 46 22.93 0.93 -1.43
N LEU A 47 22.95 0.20 -2.56
CA LEU A 47 21.84 -0.65 -2.99
C LEU A 47 21.49 -1.72 -1.93
N THR A 48 22.51 -2.32 -1.30
CA THR A 48 22.33 -3.30 -0.22
C THR A 48 21.59 -2.67 0.96
N TYR A 49 22.00 -1.46 1.38
CA TYR A 49 21.35 -0.80 2.50
C TYR A 49 19.94 -0.30 2.15
N ALA A 50 19.71 0.08 0.91
CA ALA A 50 18.36 0.38 0.41
C ALA A 50 17.41 -0.82 0.54
N GLY A 51 17.90 -2.03 0.23
CA GLY A 51 17.16 -3.29 0.47
C GLY A 51 16.83 -3.49 1.95
N VAL A 52 17.80 -3.27 2.84
CA VAL A 52 17.56 -3.34 4.30
C VAL A 52 16.49 -2.34 4.72
N LEU A 53 16.57 -1.08 4.29
CA LEU A 53 15.58 -0.05 4.62
C LEU A 53 14.17 -0.40 4.10
N ALA A 54 14.06 -0.97 2.90
CA ALA A 54 12.80 -1.47 2.37
C ALA A 54 12.24 -2.61 3.23
N SER A 55 13.07 -3.62 3.57
CA SER A 55 12.70 -4.74 4.44
C SER A 55 12.19 -4.26 5.80
N PHE A 56 12.87 -3.32 6.43
CA PHE A 56 12.46 -2.79 7.73
C PHE A 56 11.15 -1.99 7.67
N ASN A 57 10.84 -1.34 6.55
CA ASN A 57 9.51 -0.79 6.35
C ASN A 57 8.43 -1.88 6.29
N PHE A 58 8.69 -2.99 5.59
CA PHE A 58 7.79 -4.14 5.56
C PHE A 58 7.64 -4.82 6.93
N VAL A 59 8.72 -4.92 7.72
CA VAL A 59 8.67 -5.39 9.12
C VAL A 59 7.73 -4.53 9.95
N GLY A 60 7.87 -3.20 9.88
CA GLY A 60 6.99 -2.26 10.56
C GLY A 60 5.53 -2.41 10.13
N TYR A 61 5.29 -2.56 8.84
CA TYR A 61 3.96 -2.78 8.27
C TYR A 61 3.34 -4.10 8.75
N LEU A 62 4.09 -5.19 8.70
CA LEU A 62 3.64 -6.51 9.18
C LEU A 62 3.29 -6.46 10.66
N PHE A 63 4.14 -5.86 11.48
CA PHE A 63 3.86 -5.65 12.91
C PHE A 63 2.58 -4.83 13.12
N GLY A 64 2.40 -3.73 12.39
CA GLY A 64 1.20 -2.91 12.42
C GLY A 64 -0.06 -3.67 11.98
N ALA A 65 0.05 -4.49 10.93
CA ALA A 65 -1.04 -5.34 10.45
C ALA A 65 -1.48 -6.35 11.51
N ILE A 66 -0.54 -7.06 12.12
CA ILE A 66 -0.81 -8.00 13.23
C ILE A 66 -1.42 -7.26 14.41
N PHE A 67 -0.84 -6.12 14.80
CA PHE A 67 -1.33 -5.30 15.90
C PHE A 67 -2.78 -4.83 15.66
N SER A 68 -3.15 -4.49 14.43
CA SER A 68 -4.50 -4.03 14.06
C SER A 68 -5.60 -5.06 14.40
N ILE A 69 -5.27 -6.36 14.41
CA ILE A 69 -6.19 -7.46 14.72
C ILE A 69 -6.71 -7.34 16.19
N PHE A 70 -5.89 -6.81 17.07
CA PHE A 70 -6.23 -6.65 18.49
C PHE A 70 -7.05 -5.38 18.78
N ILE A 71 -7.17 -4.46 17.82
CA ILE A 71 -7.94 -3.23 17.97
C ILE A 71 -9.42 -3.51 17.63
N LYS A 72 -10.25 -3.70 18.66
CA LYS A 72 -11.65 -4.14 18.48
C LYS A 72 -12.63 -2.97 18.38
N ASP A 73 -12.54 -2.01 19.29
CA ASP A 73 -13.50 -0.90 19.37
C ASP A 73 -13.12 0.27 18.45
N ILE A 74 -14.13 1.05 18.06
CA ILE A 74 -13.96 2.14 17.08
C ILE A 74 -13.16 3.31 17.63
N ASN A 75 -13.25 3.61 18.92
CA ASN A 75 -12.52 4.73 19.53
C ASN A 75 -11.03 4.42 19.56
N THR A 76 -10.68 3.18 19.91
CA THR A 76 -9.30 2.69 19.85
C THR A 76 -8.78 2.68 18.40
N LYS A 77 -9.61 2.31 17.41
CA LYS A 77 -9.26 2.43 15.99
C LYS A 77 -8.93 3.87 15.60
N VAL A 78 -9.78 4.82 15.96
CA VAL A 78 -9.54 6.25 15.68
C VAL A 78 -8.28 6.76 16.39
N LYS A 79 -8.03 6.33 17.63
CA LYS A 79 -6.79 6.67 18.36
C LYS A 79 -5.54 6.20 17.60
N TYR A 80 -5.49 4.93 17.21
CA TYR A 80 -4.33 4.39 16.48
C TYR A 80 -4.22 4.90 15.05
N PHE A 81 -5.32 5.23 14.39
CA PHE A 81 -5.33 5.95 13.13
C PHE A 81 -4.63 7.32 13.24
N ARG A 82 -4.94 8.09 14.29
CA ARG A 82 -4.28 9.39 14.57
C ARG A 82 -2.80 9.22 14.88
N ILE A 83 -2.44 8.21 15.68
CA ILE A 83 -1.04 7.87 15.98
C ILE A 83 -0.32 7.48 14.68
N GLY A 84 -0.90 6.61 13.86
CA GLY A 84 -0.35 6.22 12.56
C GLY A 84 -0.13 7.40 11.64
N MET A 85 -1.06 8.37 11.62
CA MET A 85 -0.93 9.62 10.87
C MET A 85 0.31 10.42 11.31
N ALA A 86 0.43 10.67 12.62
CA ALA A 86 1.57 11.40 13.18
C ALA A 86 2.91 10.68 12.93
N LEU A 87 2.94 9.35 13.12
CA LEU A 87 4.12 8.54 12.88
C LEU A 87 4.56 8.53 11.42
N SER A 88 3.61 8.43 10.47
CA SER A 88 3.91 8.49 9.03
C SER A 88 4.51 9.83 8.63
N ILE A 89 3.96 10.93 9.12
CA ILE A 89 4.47 12.28 8.83
C ILE A 89 5.85 12.50 9.46
N ALA A 90 5.99 12.18 10.76
CA ALA A 90 7.25 12.39 11.48
C ALA A 90 8.39 11.53 10.92
N SER A 91 8.13 10.25 10.61
CA SER A 91 9.14 9.37 10.01
C SER A 91 9.59 9.86 8.63
N THR A 92 8.67 10.37 7.81
CA THR A 92 9.01 10.98 6.52
C THR A 92 9.85 12.25 6.68
N LEU A 93 9.51 13.09 7.66
CA LEU A 93 10.29 14.31 7.98
C LEU A 93 11.73 13.97 8.35
N VAL A 94 11.94 12.94 9.17
CA VAL A 94 13.30 12.50 9.60
C VAL A 94 14.14 12.08 8.39
N LEU A 95 13.58 11.46 7.37
CA LEU A 95 14.31 11.07 6.16
C LEU A 95 14.84 12.28 5.37
N GLY A 96 14.16 13.42 5.43
CA GLY A 96 14.61 14.67 4.82
C GLY A 96 15.56 15.49 5.70
N LEU A 97 15.65 15.22 7.01
CA LEU A 97 16.47 16.03 7.92
C LEU A 97 17.83 15.39 8.24
N SER A 98 18.06 14.13 7.94
CA SER A 98 19.25 13.41 8.38
C SER A 98 19.63 12.30 7.40
N THR A 99 20.91 12.06 7.23
CA THR A 99 21.48 10.90 6.51
C THR A 99 22.00 9.82 7.46
N ASN A 100 21.70 9.92 8.76
CA ASN A 100 22.11 8.92 9.73
C ASN A 100 21.37 7.59 9.49
N GLU A 101 22.12 6.54 9.19
CA GLU A 101 21.61 5.21 8.85
C GLU A 101 20.68 4.62 9.92
N THR A 102 21.05 4.75 11.21
CA THR A 102 20.23 4.24 12.32
C THR A 102 18.87 4.97 12.41
N LEU A 103 18.88 6.30 12.25
CA LEU A 103 17.65 7.09 12.22
C LEU A 103 16.77 6.70 11.02
N TRP A 104 17.37 6.45 9.87
CA TRP A 104 16.66 5.99 8.68
C TRP A 104 16.01 4.63 8.90
N LEU A 105 16.75 3.68 9.48
CA LEU A 105 16.23 2.33 9.77
C LEU A 105 15.04 2.40 10.75
N VAL A 106 15.17 3.14 11.84
CA VAL A 106 14.06 3.36 12.79
C VAL A 106 12.88 4.05 12.11
N SER A 107 13.13 5.09 11.30
CA SER A 107 12.09 5.80 10.55
C SER A 107 11.35 4.87 9.60
N ARG A 108 12.03 3.94 8.92
CA ARG A 108 11.39 2.97 8.02
C ARG A 108 10.47 2.00 8.76
N VAL A 109 10.85 1.50 9.93
CA VAL A 109 9.98 0.67 10.79
C VAL A 109 8.75 1.45 11.24
N VAL A 110 8.97 2.67 11.72
CA VAL A 110 7.89 3.56 12.19
C VAL A 110 6.94 3.93 11.05
N ALA A 111 7.48 4.26 9.87
CA ALA A 111 6.70 4.53 8.66
C ALA A 111 5.84 3.32 8.25
N GLY A 112 6.40 2.12 8.29
CA GLY A 112 5.67 0.89 7.99
C GLY A 112 4.50 0.65 8.95
N PHE A 113 4.73 0.79 10.25
CA PHE A 113 3.67 0.70 11.26
C PHE A 113 2.58 1.76 11.04
N GLY A 114 2.98 3.01 10.81
CA GLY A 114 2.06 4.10 10.49
C GLY A 114 1.21 3.81 9.25
N ALA A 115 1.84 3.32 8.18
CA ALA A 115 1.16 2.93 6.94
C ALA A 115 0.10 1.83 7.18
N ALA A 116 0.40 0.82 8.01
CA ALA A 116 -0.56 -0.21 8.38
C ALA A 116 -1.76 0.37 9.14
N MET A 117 -1.52 1.31 10.07
CA MET A 117 -2.61 1.99 10.79
C MET A 117 -3.49 2.80 9.83
N LEU A 118 -2.90 3.48 8.86
CA LEU A 118 -3.67 4.30 7.91
C LEU A 118 -4.42 3.44 6.89
N LEU A 119 -3.79 2.39 6.37
CA LEU A 119 -4.42 1.52 5.37
C LEU A 119 -5.46 0.58 6.00
N ILE A 120 -5.08 -0.19 7.02
CA ILE A 120 -5.93 -1.26 7.57
C ILE A 120 -6.96 -0.69 8.54
N VAL A 121 -6.51 0.09 9.52
CA VAL A 121 -7.41 0.67 10.52
C VAL A 121 -8.23 1.80 9.90
N GLY A 122 -7.62 2.59 9.01
CA GLY A 122 -8.32 3.61 8.22
C GLY A 122 -9.44 3.03 7.37
N ALA A 123 -9.17 1.94 6.63
CA ALA A 123 -10.20 1.23 5.85
C ALA A 123 -11.36 0.73 6.73
N ALA A 124 -11.06 0.20 7.93
CA ALA A 124 -12.08 -0.24 8.86
C ALA A 124 -12.95 0.93 9.36
N ILE A 125 -12.36 2.10 9.62
CA ILE A 125 -13.09 3.32 10.01
C ILE A 125 -13.99 3.80 8.86
N VAL A 126 -13.45 3.85 7.64
CA VAL A 126 -14.21 4.22 6.43
C VAL A 126 -15.41 3.29 6.25
N MET A 127 -15.21 1.97 6.33
CA MET A 127 -16.27 0.98 6.17
C MET A 127 -17.39 1.13 7.20
N VAL A 128 -17.06 1.49 8.45
CA VAL A 128 -18.06 1.71 9.50
C VAL A 128 -18.85 2.98 9.24
N LYS A 129 -18.21 4.06 8.77
CA LYS A 129 -18.85 5.36 8.51
C LYS A 129 -19.70 5.39 7.24
N LEU A 130 -19.36 4.57 6.25
CA LEU A 130 -20.08 4.57 4.97
C LEU A 130 -21.53 4.10 5.11
N ASN A 131 -22.44 4.92 4.61
CA ASN A 131 -23.85 4.61 4.42
C ASN A 131 -24.10 4.15 2.97
N PHE A 132 -23.52 3.02 2.60
CA PHE A 132 -23.65 2.40 1.28
C PHE A 132 -24.33 1.04 1.41
N GLU A 133 -25.27 0.73 0.53
CA GLU A 133 -25.86 -0.61 0.42
C GLU A 133 -24.80 -1.62 -0.06
N ASP A 134 -23.99 -1.25 -1.05
CA ASP A 134 -22.88 -2.06 -1.56
C ASP A 134 -21.52 -1.56 -1.01
N LYS A 135 -21.19 -2.03 0.19
CA LYS A 135 -19.90 -1.72 0.84
C LYS A 135 -18.70 -2.26 0.07
N THR A 136 -18.86 -3.34 -0.69
CA THR A 136 -17.78 -3.94 -1.48
C THR A 136 -17.35 -2.99 -2.61
N LYS A 137 -18.33 -2.40 -3.31
CA LYS A 137 -18.06 -1.39 -4.33
C LYS A 137 -17.40 -0.14 -3.75
N ALA A 138 -17.87 0.33 -2.60
CA ALA A 138 -17.30 1.49 -1.92
C ALA A 138 -15.84 1.23 -1.49
N MET A 139 -15.53 0.03 -1.02
CA MET A 139 -14.15 -0.34 -0.67
C MET A 139 -13.26 -0.47 -1.92
N GLY A 140 -13.79 -0.93 -3.04
CA GLY A 140 -13.06 -0.89 -4.32
C GLY A 140 -12.64 0.54 -4.69
N ILE A 141 -13.54 1.53 -4.53
CA ILE A 141 -13.23 2.94 -4.72
C ILE A 141 -12.19 3.43 -3.69
N HIS A 142 -12.31 3.06 -2.43
CA HIS A 142 -11.35 3.43 -1.39
C HIS A 142 -9.93 2.95 -1.74
N PHE A 143 -9.78 1.72 -2.23
CA PHE A 143 -8.47 1.17 -2.58
C PHE A 143 -7.88 1.72 -3.89
N THR A 144 -8.66 2.44 -4.73
CA THR A 144 -8.05 3.25 -5.82
C THR A 144 -7.06 4.26 -5.27
N GLY A 145 -7.22 4.63 -3.99
CA GLY A 145 -6.30 5.46 -3.24
C GLY A 145 -4.85 5.00 -3.26
N ILE A 146 -4.57 3.68 -3.43
CA ILE A 146 -3.20 3.17 -3.51
C ILE A 146 -2.53 3.64 -4.82
N GLY A 147 -3.22 3.50 -5.96
CA GLY A 147 -2.71 4.01 -7.25
C GLY A 147 -2.57 5.53 -7.25
N ILE A 148 -3.55 6.25 -6.68
CA ILE A 148 -3.49 7.71 -6.50
C ILE A 148 -2.30 8.09 -5.61
N ALA A 149 -2.03 7.32 -4.55
CA ALA A 149 -0.93 7.55 -3.62
C ALA A 149 0.43 7.47 -4.31
N ILE A 150 0.66 6.44 -5.14
CA ILE A 150 1.87 6.30 -5.94
C ILE A 150 1.98 7.47 -6.93
N THR A 151 0.92 7.76 -7.67
CA THR A 151 0.90 8.84 -8.67
C THR A 151 1.21 10.19 -8.05
N VAL A 152 0.55 10.53 -6.93
CA VAL A 152 0.73 11.84 -6.27
C VAL A 152 2.13 11.96 -5.65
N SER A 153 2.62 10.92 -4.96
CA SER A 153 3.96 10.96 -4.38
C SER A 153 5.05 11.06 -5.46
N GLU A 154 4.89 10.36 -6.58
CA GLU A 154 5.80 10.46 -7.72
C GLU A 154 5.80 11.86 -8.33
N LEU A 155 4.63 12.42 -8.64
CA LEU A 155 4.53 13.76 -9.23
C LEU A 155 5.14 14.84 -8.33
N ILE A 156 4.91 14.77 -7.00
CA ILE A 156 5.52 15.72 -6.07
C ILE A 156 7.04 15.52 -6.04
N SER A 157 7.53 14.28 -5.95
CA SER A 157 8.96 13.98 -5.93
C SER A 157 9.65 14.52 -7.18
N GLN A 158 9.14 14.21 -8.38
CA GLN A 158 9.75 14.67 -9.64
C GLN A 158 9.67 16.17 -9.81
N PHE A 159 8.57 16.80 -9.35
CA PHE A 159 8.48 18.27 -9.40
C PHE A 159 9.55 18.94 -8.53
N VAL A 160 9.79 18.41 -7.31
CA VAL A 160 10.81 18.98 -6.43
C VAL A 160 12.21 18.69 -6.94
N LEU A 161 12.49 17.46 -7.38
CA LEU A 161 13.80 17.05 -7.92
C LEU A 161 14.25 17.84 -9.15
N LYS A 162 13.30 18.44 -9.87
CA LYS A 162 13.64 19.34 -10.97
C LYS A 162 14.37 20.62 -10.53
N TYR A 163 14.18 21.06 -9.28
CA TYR A 163 14.66 22.35 -8.78
C TYR A 163 15.46 22.24 -7.48
N ALA A 164 15.41 21.09 -6.81
CA ALA A 164 15.95 20.89 -5.49
C ALA A 164 16.44 19.44 -5.29
N THR A 165 16.81 19.07 -4.08
CA THR A 165 17.40 17.78 -3.73
C THR A 165 16.35 16.73 -3.33
N TRP A 166 16.77 15.46 -3.25
CA TRP A 166 15.95 14.38 -2.69
C TRP A 166 15.57 14.64 -1.21
N SER A 167 16.42 15.32 -0.45
CA SER A 167 16.13 15.76 0.91
C SER A 167 14.95 16.73 0.94
N ASP A 168 14.95 17.73 0.06
CA ASP A 168 13.85 18.69 -0.10
C ASP A 168 12.56 18.00 -0.55
N ALA A 169 12.66 16.95 -1.36
CA ALA A 169 11.51 16.16 -1.76
C ALA A 169 10.88 15.44 -0.54
N TRP A 170 11.68 14.84 0.36
CA TRP A 170 11.17 14.27 1.61
C TRP A 170 10.49 15.32 2.50
N LEU A 171 11.10 16.50 2.66
CA LEU A 171 10.54 17.60 3.43
C LEU A 171 9.20 18.08 2.84
N THR A 172 9.15 18.26 1.52
CA THR A 172 7.94 18.67 0.80
C THR A 172 6.81 17.64 0.93
N LEU A 173 7.13 16.34 0.77
CA LEU A 173 6.18 15.25 0.96
C LEU A 173 5.64 15.19 2.39
N SER A 174 6.51 15.42 3.39
CA SER A 174 6.10 15.49 4.79
C SER A 174 5.17 16.67 5.06
N ALA A 175 5.49 17.86 4.53
CA ALA A 175 4.65 19.05 4.64
C ALA A 175 3.28 18.86 3.93
N PHE A 176 3.28 18.28 2.73
CA PHE A 176 2.07 17.93 2.01
C PHE A 176 1.20 16.96 2.83
N ALA A 177 1.80 15.88 3.35
CA ALA A 177 1.10 14.91 4.19
C ALA A 177 0.52 15.56 5.45
N PHE A 178 1.25 16.46 6.09
CA PHE A 178 0.76 17.24 7.24
C PHE A 178 -0.49 18.05 6.88
N VAL A 179 -0.47 18.79 5.78
CA VAL A 179 -1.62 19.61 5.35
C VAL A 179 -2.85 18.76 5.08
N ILE A 180 -2.73 17.68 4.29
CA ILE A 180 -3.89 16.84 3.95
C ILE A 180 -4.38 15.99 5.12
N SER A 181 -3.55 15.78 6.15
CA SER A 181 -3.92 15.04 7.36
C SER A 181 -5.08 15.69 8.12
N PHE A 182 -5.16 17.02 8.14
CA PHE A 182 -6.24 17.74 8.83
C PHE A 182 -7.62 17.36 8.29
N TYR A 183 -7.75 17.23 6.97
CA TYR A 183 -9.00 16.81 6.37
C TYR A 183 -9.38 15.36 6.76
N SER A 184 -8.43 14.43 6.64
CA SER A 184 -8.67 13.04 7.01
C SER A 184 -9.03 12.90 8.50
N LEU A 185 -8.32 13.61 9.38
CA LEU A 185 -8.60 13.61 10.81
C LEU A 185 -9.97 14.24 11.15
N TYR A 186 -10.35 15.32 10.44
CA TYR A 186 -11.62 15.98 10.63
C TYR A 186 -12.79 15.07 10.26
N ILE A 187 -12.75 14.42 9.10
CA ILE A 187 -13.85 13.62 8.58
C ILE A 187 -13.93 12.25 9.27
N LEU A 188 -12.78 11.60 9.54
CA LEU A 188 -12.76 10.22 10.07
C LEU A 188 -12.78 10.15 11.61
N SER A 189 -12.94 11.29 12.32
CA SER A 189 -13.19 11.27 13.75
C SER A 189 -14.62 10.81 14.07
N PHE A 190 -14.80 10.21 15.24
CA PHE A 190 -16.11 9.81 15.77
C PHE A 190 -16.48 10.70 16.95
N GLU A 191 -17.76 11.09 17.02
CA GLU A 191 -18.31 11.94 18.09
C GLU A 191 -19.07 11.13 19.16
N LYS A 192 -19.43 9.86 18.90
CA LYS A 192 -20.19 9.01 19.85
C LYS A 192 -19.68 7.57 19.88
N GLU A 193 -19.71 7.00 21.08
CA GLU A 193 -19.44 5.58 21.32
C GLU A 193 -20.46 4.69 20.60
N GLN A 194 -20.03 3.94 19.60
CA GLN A 194 -20.75 2.76 19.13
C GLN A 194 -20.06 1.54 19.74
N LYS A 195 -20.71 0.93 20.74
CA LYS A 195 -20.32 -0.40 21.25
C LYS A 195 -20.62 -1.45 20.17
N GLN A 196 -19.65 -1.76 19.35
CA GLN A 196 -19.70 -2.96 18.51
C GLN A 196 -19.19 -4.14 19.32
N ASN A 197 -20.10 -5.04 19.68
CA ASN A 197 -19.74 -6.35 20.23
C ASN A 197 -19.15 -7.20 19.09
N ALA A 198 -17.81 -7.26 19.02
CA ALA A 198 -17.15 -8.19 18.12
C ALA A 198 -17.41 -9.63 18.58
N PRO A 199 -17.89 -10.53 17.73
CA PRO A 199 -18.09 -11.93 18.09
C PRO A 199 -16.76 -12.58 18.48
N LYS A 200 -16.74 -13.26 19.63
CA LYS A 200 -15.60 -14.06 20.08
C LYS A 200 -15.59 -15.37 19.29
N HIS A 201 -14.72 -15.48 18.29
CA HIS A 201 -14.54 -16.73 17.53
C HIS A 201 -13.31 -17.49 18.03
N LYS A 202 -13.47 -18.79 18.34
CA LYS A 202 -12.36 -19.71 18.65
C LYS A 202 -11.70 -20.18 17.36
N LEU A 203 -10.38 -20.31 17.39
CA LEU A 203 -9.57 -20.90 16.33
C LEU A 203 -10.01 -22.36 16.08
N SER A 204 -10.45 -22.68 14.87
CA SER A 204 -10.64 -24.05 14.42
C SER A 204 -9.50 -24.45 13.47
N LYS A 205 -8.74 -25.48 13.82
CA LYS A 205 -7.64 -26.01 12.97
C LYS A 205 -8.12 -26.61 11.65
N SER A 206 -9.43 -26.90 11.52
CA SER A 206 -10.01 -27.51 10.32
C SER A 206 -10.06 -26.62 9.08
N ILE A 207 -9.67 -25.33 9.20
CA ILE A 207 -9.65 -24.38 8.08
C ILE A 207 -8.44 -24.61 7.15
N PHE A 208 -7.34 -25.16 7.65
CA PHE A 208 -6.10 -25.36 6.89
C PHE A 208 -6.12 -26.64 6.05
N THR A 209 -6.94 -26.64 5.01
CA THR A 209 -6.94 -27.69 3.98
C THR A 209 -5.73 -27.52 3.06
N PRO A 210 -5.31 -28.57 2.31
CA PRO A 210 -4.23 -28.45 1.31
C PRO A 210 -4.46 -27.33 0.31
N TYR A 211 -5.71 -27.10 -0.08
CA TYR A 211 -6.10 -25.99 -0.95
C TYR A 211 -5.84 -24.61 -0.31
N VAL A 212 -6.17 -24.45 0.96
CA VAL A 212 -5.94 -23.20 1.70
C VAL A 212 -4.43 -22.97 1.92
N ILE A 213 -3.67 -24.01 2.17
CA ILE A 213 -2.20 -23.93 2.28
C ILE A 213 -1.60 -23.46 0.95
N LEU A 214 -2.04 -24.04 -0.18
CA LEU A 214 -1.59 -23.60 -1.51
C LEU A 214 -1.95 -22.13 -1.79
N LEU A 215 -3.13 -21.69 -1.38
CA LEU A 215 -3.54 -20.29 -1.51
C LEU A 215 -2.66 -19.35 -0.68
N ILE A 216 -2.28 -19.75 0.55
CA ILE A 216 -1.36 -19.00 1.41
C ILE A 216 0.03 -18.92 0.77
N LEU A 217 0.53 -20.03 0.22
CA LEU A 217 1.81 -20.06 -0.48
C LEU A 217 1.80 -19.21 -1.74
N ALA A 218 0.73 -19.24 -2.54
CA ALA A 218 0.57 -18.37 -3.70
C ALA A 218 0.59 -16.89 -3.30
N TYR A 219 -0.04 -16.54 -2.18
CA TYR A 219 -0.03 -15.13 -1.71
C TYR A 219 1.32 -14.74 -1.09
N PHE A 220 2.05 -15.67 -0.50
CA PHE A 220 3.44 -15.47 -0.08
C PHE A 220 4.33 -15.16 -1.29
N THR A 221 4.25 -15.95 -2.38
CA THR A 221 5.04 -15.72 -3.60
C THR A 221 4.69 -14.41 -4.30
N GLU A 222 3.42 -14.00 -4.23
CA GLU A 222 3.01 -12.67 -4.68
C GLU A 222 3.69 -11.58 -3.87
N GLY A 223 3.78 -11.75 -2.53
CA GLY A 223 4.49 -10.82 -1.64
C GLY A 223 5.99 -10.70 -1.98
N VAL A 224 6.63 -11.79 -2.35
CA VAL A 224 8.04 -11.79 -2.82
C VAL A 224 8.16 -11.03 -4.15
N GLY A 225 7.34 -11.37 -5.14
CA GLY A 225 7.38 -10.74 -6.47
C GLY A 225 7.03 -9.25 -6.45
N PHE A 226 6.07 -8.87 -5.61
CA PHE A 226 5.67 -7.49 -5.42
C PHE A 226 6.85 -6.56 -5.11
N VAL A 227 7.76 -7.00 -4.23
CA VAL A 227 8.83 -6.12 -3.69
C VAL A 227 9.84 -5.73 -4.75
N VAL A 228 10.11 -6.61 -5.71
CA VAL A 228 11.10 -6.34 -6.77
C VAL A 228 10.78 -5.03 -7.49
N GLN A 229 9.58 -4.92 -8.03
CA GLN A 229 9.15 -3.68 -8.70
C GLN A 229 8.68 -2.61 -7.72
N GLY A 230 8.01 -2.99 -6.65
CA GLY A 230 7.51 -2.06 -5.63
C GLY A 230 8.59 -1.25 -4.92
N THR A 231 9.85 -1.71 -4.97
CA THR A 231 10.99 -1.02 -4.36
C THR A 231 11.98 -0.49 -5.40
N PHE A 232 12.29 -1.28 -6.43
CA PHE A 232 13.45 -1.04 -7.28
C PHE A 232 13.12 -0.71 -8.74
N LEU A 233 11.84 -0.67 -9.16
CA LEU A 233 11.50 -0.48 -10.58
C LEU A 233 12.13 0.77 -11.21
N PRO A 234 12.12 1.97 -10.58
CA PRO A 234 12.77 3.14 -11.16
C PRO A 234 14.28 2.95 -11.37
N ASP A 235 14.95 2.35 -10.37
CA ASP A 235 16.38 2.08 -10.43
C ASP A 235 16.69 1.01 -11.49
N ILE A 236 15.91 -0.07 -11.56
CA ILE A 236 16.04 -1.11 -12.59
C ILE A 236 15.93 -0.49 -14.00
N ILE A 237 14.92 0.33 -14.24
CA ILE A 237 14.74 0.96 -15.56
C ILE A 237 15.90 1.92 -15.88
N ASN A 238 16.30 2.76 -14.92
CA ASN A 238 17.40 3.70 -15.13
C ASN A 238 18.74 3.00 -15.35
N SER A 239 18.96 1.80 -14.81
CA SER A 239 20.18 1.02 -15.03
C SER A 239 20.28 0.37 -16.41
N LEU A 240 19.18 0.32 -17.19
CA LEU A 240 19.19 -0.23 -18.53
C LEU A 240 19.77 0.76 -19.53
N GLU A 241 20.57 0.25 -20.49
CA GLU A 241 21.21 1.08 -21.51
C GLU A 241 20.19 1.93 -22.28
N GLY A 242 20.40 3.23 -22.29
CA GLY A 242 19.55 4.21 -22.99
C GLY A 242 18.22 4.52 -22.31
N LEU A 243 17.96 4.03 -21.07
CA LEU A 243 16.73 4.29 -20.32
C LEU A 243 16.93 5.16 -19.08
N ASP A 244 18.07 5.82 -18.96
CA ASP A 244 18.29 6.78 -17.87
C ASP A 244 17.19 7.87 -17.84
N GLY A 245 16.64 8.15 -16.66
CA GLY A 245 15.51 9.07 -16.45
C GLY A 245 14.11 8.50 -16.75
N TYR A 246 13.99 7.32 -17.40
CA TYR A 246 12.68 6.71 -17.65
C TYR A 246 12.11 5.95 -16.45
N GLY A 247 12.89 5.69 -15.40
CA GLY A 247 12.45 5.02 -14.19
C GLY A 247 11.29 5.74 -13.51
N SER A 248 11.34 7.07 -13.44
CA SER A 248 10.26 7.89 -12.89
C SER A 248 8.97 7.79 -13.70
N VAL A 249 9.08 7.78 -15.03
CA VAL A 249 7.94 7.58 -15.93
C VAL A 249 7.34 6.19 -15.72
N GLY A 250 8.20 5.16 -15.61
CA GLY A 250 7.77 3.79 -15.29
C GLY A 250 6.98 3.71 -13.99
N TRP A 251 7.45 4.38 -12.94
CA TRP A 251 6.76 4.42 -11.65
C TRP A 251 5.44 5.20 -11.68
N LEU A 252 5.40 6.30 -12.44
CA LEU A 252 4.16 7.03 -12.69
C LEU A 252 3.13 6.14 -13.40
N VAL A 253 3.55 5.35 -14.39
CA VAL A 253 2.69 4.38 -15.09
C VAL A 253 2.15 3.32 -14.11
N VAL A 254 2.97 2.84 -13.16
CA VAL A 254 2.51 1.92 -12.08
C VAL A 254 1.36 2.55 -11.30
N GLY A 255 1.53 3.81 -10.86
CA GLY A 255 0.49 4.52 -10.11
C GLY A 255 -0.81 4.65 -10.89
N LEU A 256 -0.73 5.16 -12.12
CA LEU A 256 -1.89 5.37 -13.01
C LEU A 256 -2.62 4.06 -13.33
N ALA A 257 -1.88 3.00 -13.69
CA ALA A 257 -2.47 1.68 -13.95
C ALA A 257 -3.06 1.03 -12.69
N GLY A 258 -2.53 1.37 -11.51
CA GLY A 258 -3.00 0.92 -10.22
C GLY A 258 -4.37 1.49 -9.81
N ILE A 259 -4.73 2.69 -10.28
CA ILE A 259 -5.99 3.34 -9.91
C ILE A 259 -7.22 2.43 -10.19
N PRO A 260 -7.44 1.88 -11.38
CA PRO A 260 -8.58 1.03 -11.66
C PRO A 260 -8.43 -0.42 -11.18
N SER A 261 -7.24 -0.84 -10.75
CA SER A 261 -6.84 -2.24 -10.53
C SER A 261 -7.84 -3.01 -9.65
N ALA A 262 -8.09 -2.58 -8.42
CA ALA A 262 -8.98 -3.29 -7.50
C ALA A 262 -10.40 -3.47 -8.07
N ILE A 263 -10.95 -2.44 -8.71
CA ILE A 263 -12.30 -2.46 -9.29
C ILE A 263 -12.34 -3.39 -10.50
N LEU A 264 -11.34 -3.31 -11.37
CA LEU A 264 -11.25 -4.14 -12.58
C LEU A 264 -11.22 -5.63 -12.23
N TRP A 265 -10.26 -6.03 -11.40
CA TRP A 265 -10.04 -7.43 -11.07
C TRP A 265 -11.17 -8.04 -10.25
N THR A 266 -11.78 -7.29 -9.33
CA THR A 266 -12.95 -7.79 -8.60
C THR A 266 -14.17 -8.00 -9.52
N ARG A 267 -14.41 -7.12 -10.49
CA ARG A 267 -15.47 -7.31 -11.51
C ARG A 267 -15.21 -8.54 -12.38
N LEU A 268 -13.98 -8.72 -12.85
CA LEU A 268 -13.61 -9.90 -13.63
C LEU A 268 -13.76 -11.20 -12.83
N ALA A 269 -13.40 -11.18 -11.54
CA ALA A 269 -13.54 -12.34 -10.66
C ALA A 269 -15.01 -12.72 -10.42
N HIS A 270 -15.91 -11.75 -10.34
CA HIS A 270 -17.36 -12.03 -10.29
C HIS A 270 -17.87 -12.72 -11.55
N LYS A 271 -17.33 -12.38 -12.72
CA LYS A 271 -17.78 -12.93 -14.02
C LYS A 271 -17.13 -14.28 -14.35
N TYR A 272 -15.85 -14.44 -14.08
CA TYR A 272 -15.04 -15.58 -14.55
C TYR A 272 -14.51 -16.49 -13.42
N GLY A 273 -14.83 -16.18 -12.17
CA GLY A 273 -14.40 -16.91 -10.98
C GLY A 273 -13.07 -16.41 -10.42
N SER A 274 -12.99 -16.34 -9.07
CA SER A 274 -11.87 -15.73 -8.37
C SER A 274 -10.53 -16.44 -8.63
N ILE A 275 -10.52 -17.78 -8.70
CA ILE A 275 -9.30 -18.56 -8.89
C ILE A 275 -8.68 -18.31 -10.26
N ASN A 276 -9.48 -18.41 -11.32
CA ASN A 276 -9.02 -18.20 -12.69
C ASN A 276 -8.43 -16.79 -12.86
N ILE A 277 -9.09 -15.82 -12.27
CA ILE A 277 -8.65 -14.42 -12.36
C ILE A 277 -7.40 -14.14 -11.52
N ILE A 278 -7.24 -14.78 -10.36
CA ILE A 278 -5.98 -14.73 -9.60
C ILE A 278 -4.83 -15.29 -10.44
N ILE A 279 -5.01 -16.46 -11.08
CA ILE A 279 -3.99 -17.06 -11.94
C ILE A 279 -3.60 -16.13 -13.09
N VAL A 280 -4.58 -15.56 -13.78
CA VAL A 280 -4.33 -14.61 -14.88
C VAL A 280 -3.60 -13.36 -14.38
N ALA A 281 -4.04 -12.77 -13.27
CA ALA A 281 -3.42 -11.59 -12.71
C ALA A 281 -1.98 -11.85 -12.24
N MET A 282 -1.72 -12.99 -11.59
CA MET A 282 -0.36 -13.41 -11.20
C MET A 282 0.53 -13.65 -12.41
N ALA A 283 0.03 -14.29 -13.46
CA ALA A 283 0.79 -14.49 -14.69
C ALA A 283 1.15 -13.16 -15.38
N LEU A 284 0.21 -12.22 -15.45
CA LEU A 284 0.47 -10.88 -15.99
C LEU A 284 1.46 -10.09 -15.13
N GLN A 285 1.37 -10.20 -13.80
CA GLN A 285 2.34 -9.56 -12.91
C GLN A 285 3.73 -10.17 -13.07
N ALA A 286 3.84 -11.49 -13.11
CA ALA A 286 5.10 -12.17 -13.34
C ALA A 286 5.73 -11.77 -14.69
N LEU A 287 4.93 -11.70 -15.75
CA LEU A 287 5.38 -11.18 -17.04
C LEU A 287 5.89 -9.74 -16.92
N GLY A 288 5.16 -8.86 -16.23
CA GLY A 288 5.58 -7.50 -15.97
C GLY A 288 6.93 -7.44 -15.26
N ILE A 289 7.15 -8.25 -14.22
CA ILE A 289 8.41 -8.30 -13.46
C ILE A 289 9.57 -8.77 -14.33
N LEU A 290 9.34 -9.70 -15.25
CA LEU A 290 10.39 -10.30 -16.09
C LEU A 290 10.79 -9.41 -17.28
N ILE A 291 9.93 -8.55 -17.80
CA ILE A 291 10.22 -7.74 -19.01
C ILE A 291 11.56 -6.99 -18.92
N PRO A 292 11.92 -6.28 -17.84
CA PRO A 292 13.17 -5.53 -17.75
C PRO A 292 14.43 -6.40 -17.88
N THR A 293 14.34 -7.70 -17.62
CA THR A 293 15.47 -8.62 -17.71
C THR A 293 15.79 -9.06 -19.16
N PHE A 294 14.88 -8.79 -20.11
CA PHE A 294 15.00 -9.26 -21.50
C PHE A 294 15.15 -8.14 -22.53
N THR A 295 14.90 -6.88 -22.14
CA THR A 295 14.86 -5.81 -23.15
C THR A 295 15.17 -4.44 -22.55
N THR A 296 15.86 -3.63 -23.36
CA THR A 296 16.08 -2.21 -23.11
C THR A 296 15.09 -1.32 -23.88
N ASN A 297 14.04 -1.89 -24.47
CA ASN A 297 13.01 -1.11 -25.16
C ASN A 297 12.15 -0.34 -24.16
N VAL A 298 12.10 1.00 -24.30
CA VAL A 298 11.38 1.88 -23.39
C VAL A 298 9.89 1.52 -23.27
N TYR A 299 9.22 1.24 -24.39
CA TYR A 299 7.78 0.93 -24.39
C TYR A 299 7.47 -0.38 -23.67
N LEU A 300 8.33 -1.38 -23.80
CA LEU A 300 8.17 -2.66 -23.08
C LEU A 300 8.44 -2.48 -21.58
N ASN A 301 9.41 -1.64 -21.20
CA ASN A 301 9.66 -1.34 -19.80
C ASN A 301 8.53 -0.50 -19.16
N LEU A 302 7.91 0.41 -19.92
CA LEU A 302 6.69 1.09 -19.45
C LEU A 302 5.50 0.12 -19.36
N LEU A 303 5.38 -0.83 -20.28
CA LEU A 303 4.37 -1.91 -20.20
C LEU A 303 4.61 -2.79 -18.97
N SER A 304 5.86 -3.09 -18.59
CA SER A 304 6.21 -3.75 -17.33
C SER A 304 5.57 -3.03 -16.13
N GLY A 305 5.78 -1.71 -16.02
CA GLY A 305 5.16 -0.88 -14.99
C GLY A 305 3.62 -0.92 -15.03
N ALA A 306 3.02 -0.87 -16.23
CA ALA A 306 1.58 -0.94 -16.40
C ALA A 306 1.01 -2.30 -15.97
N LEU A 307 1.65 -3.41 -16.34
CA LEU A 307 1.25 -4.76 -15.93
C LEU A 307 1.34 -4.92 -14.42
N TYR A 308 2.45 -4.50 -13.82
CA TYR A 308 2.62 -4.54 -12.37
C TYR A 308 1.58 -3.67 -11.67
N GLY A 309 1.46 -2.40 -12.02
CA GLY A 309 0.52 -1.46 -11.40
C GLY A 309 -0.93 -1.92 -11.50
N SER A 310 -1.34 -2.42 -12.68
CA SER A 310 -2.70 -2.90 -12.89
C SER A 310 -3.02 -4.19 -12.15
N THR A 311 -2.05 -4.97 -11.68
CA THR A 311 -2.28 -6.30 -11.09
C THR A 311 -2.12 -6.34 -9.58
N PHE A 312 -1.09 -5.73 -8.99
CA PHE A 312 -0.75 -5.94 -7.58
C PHE A 312 -1.86 -5.52 -6.59
N ILE A 313 -2.53 -4.38 -6.82
CA ILE A 313 -3.63 -3.93 -5.94
C ILE A 313 -4.83 -4.88 -6.07
N GLY A 314 -5.12 -5.30 -7.30
CA GLY A 314 -6.18 -6.26 -7.59
C GLY A 314 -5.93 -7.62 -6.98
N LEU A 315 -4.70 -8.12 -7.02
CA LEU A 315 -4.30 -9.40 -6.40
C LEU A 315 -4.52 -9.37 -4.88
N VAL A 316 -4.09 -8.32 -4.18
CA VAL A 316 -4.37 -8.16 -2.75
C VAL A 316 -5.87 -8.22 -2.48
N ALA A 317 -6.69 -7.51 -3.26
CA ALA A 317 -8.14 -7.52 -3.10
C ALA A 317 -8.75 -8.91 -3.37
N LEU A 318 -8.29 -9.61 -4.42
CA LEU A 318 -8.75 -10.95 -4.79
C LEU A 318 -8.40 -12.00 -3.75
N PHE A 319 -7.16 -12.02 -3.25
CA PHE A 319 -6.72 -12.96 -2.21
C PHE A 319 -7.49 -12.73 -0.91
N MET A 320 -7.69 -11.48 -0.49
CA MET A 320 -8.47 -11.15 0.70
C MET A 320 -9.94 -11.53 0.54
N HIS A 321 -10.55 -11.27 -0.62
CA HIS A 321 -11.93 -11.67 -0.90
C HIS A 321 -12.10 -13.20 -0.86
N LEU A 322 -11.22 -13.94 -1.54
CA LEU A 322 -11.25 -15.40 -1.57
C LEU A 322 -10.99 -15.99 -0.18
N GLY A 323 -10.01 -15.48 0.55
CA GLY A 323 -9.73 -15.87 1.92
C GLY A 323 -10.92 -15.65 2.86
N GLY A 324 -11.58 -14.49 2.76
CA GLY A 324 -12.79 -14.19 3.52
C GLY A 324 -13.94 -15.16 3.22
N LYS A 325 -14.13 -15.53 1.93
CA LYS A 325 -15.16 -16.48 1.49
C LYS A 325 -14.89 -17.90 2.01
N LEU A 326 -13.64 -18.36 1.95
CA LEU A 326 -13.24 -19.70 2.40
C LEU A 326 -13.25 -19.84 3.94
N ALA A 327 -12.98 -18.77 4.65
CA ALA A 327 -12.94 -18.76 6.11
C ALA A 327 -14.32 -18.94 6.77
N GLY A 328 -15.41 -18.73 6.05
CA GLY A 328 -16.78 -18.89 6.56
C GLY A 328 -17.02 -18.09 7.86
N LYS A 329 -17.22 -18.80 8.96
CA LYS A 329 -17.51 -18.19 10.27
C LYS A 329 -16.28 -17.58 10.98
N ASN A 330 -15.05 -17.82 10.47
CA ASN A 330 -13.78 -17.37 11.10
C ASN A 330 -12.86 -16.60 10.12
N PRO A 331 -13.30 -15.49 9.51
CA PRO A 331 -12.51 -14.78 8.51
C PRO A 331 -11.17 -14.24 9.06
N VAL A 332 -11.12 -13.87 10.32
CA VAL A 332 -9.95 -13.21 10.93
C VAL A 332 -8.70 -14.11 10.92
N VAL A 333 -8.87 -15.40 11.18
CA VAL A 333 -7.72 -16.34 11.25
C VAL A 333 -7.09 -16.56 9.89
N LEU A 334 -7.90 -16.90 8.88
CA LEU A 334 -7.37 -17.18 7.54
C LEU A 334 -6.82 -15.92 6.87
N MET A 335 -7.56 -14.82 6.92
CA MET A 335 -7.09 -13.55 6.36
C MET A 335 -5.82 -13.04 7.07
N GLY A 336 -5.74 -13.21 8.40
CA GLY A 336 -4.54 -12.90 9.17
C GLY A 336 -3.33 -13.76 8.77
N SER A 337 -3.53 -15.08 8.60
CA SER A 337 -2.46 -15.99 8.13
C SER A 337 -1.99 -15.65 6.72
N MET A 338 -2.91 -15.31 5.82
CA MET A 338 -2.59 -14.88 4.46
C MET A 338 -1.81 -13.55 4.47
N THR A 339 -2.25 -12.56 5.24
CA THR A 339 -1.55 -11.27 5.38
C THR A 339 -0.17 -11.46 5.99
N ALA A 340 -0.03 -12.34 6.98
CA ALA A 340 1.27 -12.64 7.58
C ALA A 340 2.22 -13.31 6.56
N ALA A 341 1.74 -14.29 5.79
CA ALA A 341 2.53 -14.94 4.74
C ALA A 341 2.99 -13.95 3.67
N TYR A 342 2.08 -13.11 3.17
CA TYR A 342 2.39 -12.03 2.23
C TYR A 342 3.45 -11.07 2.80
N GLY A 343 3.27 -10.63 4.06
CA GLY A 343 4.22 -9.74 4.73
C GLY A 343 5.59 -10.37 4.94
N ILE A 344 5.67 -11.68 5.26
CA ILE A 344 6.95 -12.40 5.36
C ILE A 344 7.65 -12.43 4.00
N GLY A 345 6.91 -12.69 2.90
CA GLY A 345 7.44 -12.61 1.55
C GLY A 345 8.04 -11.23 1.24
N GLN A 346 7.35 -10.17 1.63
CA GLN A 346 7.81 -8.79 1.43
C GLN A 346 9.07 -8.46 2.26
N VAL A 347 9.20 -8.99 3.47
CA VAL A 347 10.37 -8.72 4.34
C VAL A 347 11.63 -9.38 3.79
N GLY A 348 11.54 -10.62 3.30
CA GLY A 348 12.70 -11.38 2.86
C GLY A 348 13.19 -11.03 1.45
N ALA A 349 12.34 -10.50 0.59
CA ALA A 349 12.66 -10.31 -0.82
C ALA A 349 13.69 -9.20 -1.13
N PRO A 350 13.78 -8.07 -0.40
CA PRO A 350 14.77 -7.04 -0.69
C PRO A 350 16.18 -7.34 -0.14
N LEU A 351 16.32 -8.38 0.71
CA LEU A 351 17.60 -8.82 1.32
C LEU A 351 18.34 -9.78 0.40
#